data_a493320ad0a7d370af7288fd9a95e0c6
#
_entry.id   a493320ad0a7d370af7288fd9a95e0c6
#
_cell.length_a   1.000
_cell.length_b   1.000
_cell.length_c   1.000
_cell.angle_alpha   90.00
_cell.angle_beta   90.00
_cell.angle_gamma   90.00
#
_symmetry.space_group_name_H-M   'P 1'
#
loop_
_entity.id
_entity.type
_entity.pdbx_description
1 polymer ?
#
loop_
_entity_poly.entity_id
_entity_poly.type
_entity_poly.pdbx_seq_one_letter_code
_entity_poly.pdbx_strand_id
1 'polypeptide(L)'
;MTTRSRTPFFVAGLLAALTLGLGLGAAAFAVLDDSTTTIVRQVTVEGSEPVAAGEISTEKIYDNASKAVVEIAARGGSGFGGSQNTAQGSGFVVDEKGHIVTNQHVVAGASSISVSFWNGAELAAEVVGTDPSTDLAVLRVDASRALLEPLRFADSSAVEVGDQVLAFGSPFGLEGTVTSGIVSALHREMTAPNTYLITDTIQTDAAINHGNSGGPLLDRRGRVIGVNAQIESESGGSDGVGFAIPSNTVRSIVTQLIATGEVQHAYLGIRMSAVPHGVAITNVLAGTPAAKAGLRPATGSEIVDGQERPTGGDVIVEFDGEKVTSAAALQSAVDGHRPGETVAITILRDGSRHTLEVELAVRP
;
A
#
# COMPACT_ATOMS: atom_id res chain seq x y z
N MET A 1 33.82 -70.66 73.51
CA MET A 1 33.66 -69.23 73.25
C MET A 1 32.90 -69.05 71.89
N THR A 2 31.60 -68.82 72.00
CA THR A 2 30.72 -68.73 70.83
C THR A 2 30.37 -67.27 70.56
N THR A 3 30.92 -66.69 69.49
CA THR A 3 30.61 -65.33 69.02
C THR A 3 29.28 -65.44 68.24
N ARG A 4 28.20 -64.95 68.89
CA ARG A 4 26.90 -64.73 68.20
C ARG A 4 27.01 -63.56 67.28
N SER A 5 26.86 -63.83 65.98
CA SER A 5 26.77 -62.80 64.91
C SER A 5 25.51 -61.98 65.09
N ARG A 6 25.67 -60.63 65.26
CA ARG A 6 24.60 -59.59 65.37
C ARG A 6 24.14 -59.07 64.04
N THR A 7 24.59 -59.64 62.91
CA THR A 7 24.37 -59.14 61.58
C THR A 7 22.93 -59.20 61.04
N PRO A 8 22.07 -60.19 61.37
CA PRO A 8 20.71 -60.26 60.80
C PRO A 8 19.76 -59.17 61.28
N PHE A 9 19.97 -58.66 62.51
CA PHE A 9 19.08 -57.59 63.02
C PHE A 9 19.36 -56.19 62.40
N PHE A 10 20.60 -55.92 62.02
CA PHE A 10 20.94 -54.67 61.36
C PHE A 10 20.43 -54.60 59.93
N VAL A 11 20.48 -55.69 59.21
CA VAL A 11 19.97 -55.77 57.84
C VAL A 11 18.45 -55.67 57.80
N ALA A 12 17.76 -56.32 58.75
CA ALA A 12 16.29 -56.23 58.86
C ALA A 12 15.84 -54.83 59.27
N GLY A 13 16.56 -54.15 60.17
CA GLY A 13 16.29 -52.74 60.54
C GLY A 13 16.52 -51.75 59.39
N LEU A 14 17.56 -51.98 58.61
CA LEU A 14 17.85 -51.14 57.42
C LEU A 14 16.81 -51.30 56.31
N LEU A 15 16.37 -52.51 56.03
CA LEU A 15 15.31 -52.81 55.08
C LEU A 15 13.95 -52.26 55.53
N ALA A 16 13.61 -52.32 56.80
CA ALA A 16 12.39 -51.73 57.37
C ALA A 16 12.42 -50.21 57.32
N ALA A 17 13.57 -49.56 57.59
CA ALA A 17 13.72 -48.13 57.44
C ALA A 17 13.64 -47.65 55.97
N LEU A 18 14.17 -48.44 55.05
CA LEU A 18 14.10 -48.11 53.59
C LEU A 18 12.66 -48.23 53.06
N THR A 19 11.91 -49.26 53.47
CA THR A 19 10.49 -49.43 53.06
C THR A 19 9.58 -48.37 53.69
N LEU A 20 9.80 -47.96 54.93
CA LEU A 20 9.07 -46.87 55.58
C LEU A 20 9.42 -45.52 54.94
N GLY A 21 10.69 -45.28 54.61
CA GLY A 21 11.16 -44.08 53.95
C GLY A 21 10.56 -43.94 52.54
N LEU A 22 10.54 -45.02 51.75
CA LEU A 22 9.92 -45.02 50.44
C LEU A 22 8.39 -44.87 50.50
N GLY A 23 7.73 -45.45 51.49
CA GLY A 23 6.29 -45.32 51.69
C GLY A 23 5.88 -43.91 52.12
N LEU A 24 6.61 -43.29 53.05
CA LEU A 24 6.39 -41.91 53.48
C LEU A 24 6.79 -40.90 52.40
N GLY A 25 7.83 -41.20 51.62
CA GLY A 25 8.24 -40.35 50.50
C GLY A 25 7.19 -40.36 49.37
N ALA A 26 6.65 -41.54 49.05
CA ALA A 26 5.57 -41.68 48.06
C ALA A 26 4.27 -41.04 48.54
N ALA A 27 3.91 -41.15 49.82
CA ALA A 27 2.74 -40.50 50.39
C ALA A 27 2.91 -38.97 50.46
N ALA A 28 4.11 -38.48 50.81
CA ALA A 28 4.40 -37.05 50.77
C ALA A 28 4.42 -36.47 49.36
N PHE A 29 4.94 -37.24 48.39
CA PHE A 29 4.87 -36.87 47.00
C PHE A 29 3.42 -36.83 46.48
N ALA A 30 2.60 -37.78 46.84
CA ALA A 30 1.18 -37.82 46.46
C ALA A 30 0.33 -36.70 47.15
N VAL A 31 0.75 -36.23 48.34
CA VAL A 31 0.06 -35.10 49.04
C VAL A 31 0.60 -33.74 48.63
N LEU A 32 1.86 -33.64 48.13
CA LEU A 32 2.44 -32.43 47.62
C LEU A 32 2.26 -32.25 46.09
N ASP A 33 1.92 -33.33 45.39
CA ASP A 33 1.42 -33.28 44.02
C ASP A 33 -0.08 -32.98 44.09
N ASP A 34 -0.40 -31.82 44.69
CA ASP A 34 -1.70 -31.19 44.48
C ASP A 34 -1.73 -30.77 43.02
N SER A 35 -2.12 -31.76 42.22
CA SER A 35 -2.27 -31.67 40.79
C SER A 35 -3.13 -30.45 40.47
N THR A 36 -2.47 -29.32 40.22
CA THR A 36 -2.95 -28.46 39.18
C THR A 36 -3.07 -29.36 37.96
N THR A 37 -4.24 -29.99 37.81
CA THR A 37 -4.65 -30.59 36.57
C THR A 37 -4.57 -29.44 35.55
N THR A 38 -3.43 -29.31 34.92
CA THR A 38 -3.31 -28.51 33.72
C THR A 38 -4.23 -29.20 32.75
N ILE A 39 -5.50 -28.75 32.70
CA ILE A 39 -6.41 -29.09 31.63
C ILE A 39 -5.75 -28.47 30.43
N VAL A 40 -4.87 -29.24 29.75
CA VAL A 40 -4.49 -28.94 28.38
C VAL A 40 -5.79 -29.12 27.61
N ARG A 41 -6.55 -28.03 27.52
CA ARG A 41 -7.65 -27.94 26.60
C ARG A 41 -6.96 -28.03 25.25
N GLN A 42 -6.92 -29.22 24.68
CA GLN A 42 -6.61 -29.43 23.29
C GLN A 42 -7.70 -28.67 22.55
N VAL A 43 -7.43 -27.43 22.19
CA VAL A 43 -8.21 -26.70 21.20
C VAL A 43 -7.93 -27.46 19.91
N THR A 44 -8.78 -28.42 19.60
CA THR A 44 -8.85 -28.93 18.25
C THR A 44 -9.29 -27.71 17.43
N VAL A 45 -8.36 -27.08 16.75
CA VAL A 45 -8.69 -26.16 15.67
C VAL A 45 -9.34 -27.05 14.62
N GLU A 46 -10.65 -27.18 14.68
CA GLU A 46 -11.43 -27.76 13.59
C GLU A 46 -11.03 -27.00 12.35
N GLY A 47 -10.71 -27.74 11.31
CA GLY A 47 -10.03 -27.29 10.13
C GLY A 47 -10.60 -25.98 9.56
N SER A 48 -9.72 -25.19 8.99
CA SER A 48 -10.01 -23.97 8.27
C SER A 48 -11.41 -24.00 7.65
N GLU A 49 -12.25 -23.04 8.04
CA GLU A 49 -13.58 -22.90 7.40
C GLU A 49 -13.41 -22.92 5.88
N PRO A 50 -14.32 -23.56 5.15
CA PRO A 50 -14.25 -23.58 3.70
C PRO A 50 -14.20 -22.14 3.21
N VAL A 51 -13.17 -21.82 2.40
CA VAL A 51 -13.04 -20.51 1.73
C VAL A 51 -14.39 -20.18 1.07
N ALA A 52 -14.98 -19.03 1.40
CA ALA A 52 -16.29 -18.64 0.89
C ALA A 52 -16.32 -18.74 -0.65
N ALA A 53 -17.46 -19.12 -1.22
CA ALA A 53 -17.58 -19.41 -2.65
C ALA A 53 -17.09 -18.19 -3.48
N GLY A 54 -15.97 -18.36 -4.19
CA GLY A 54 -15.29 -17.31 -4.99
C GLY A 54 -13.97 -16.81 -4.42
N GLU A 55 -13.59 -17.18 -3.19
CA GLU A 55 -12.28 -16.93 -2.62
C GLU A 55 -11.34 -18.11 -2.91
N ILE A 56 -10.07 -17.80 -3.15
CA ILE A 56 -9.03 -18.82 -3.35
C ILE A 56 -8.04 -18.75 -2.18
N SER A 57 -7.37 -19.85 -1.87
CA SER A 57 -6.38 -19.86 -0.78
C SER A 57 -5.21 -18.92 -1.11
N THR A 58 -4.61 -18.33 -0.07
CA THR A 58 -3.42 -17.46 -0.21
C THR A 58 -2.29 -18.16 -0.98
N GLU A 59 -2.06 -19.45 -0.74
CA GLU A 59 -1.08 -20.26 -1.48
C GLU A 59 -1.38 -20.27 -2.98
N LYS A 60 -2.63 -20.48 -3.36
CA LYS A 60 -3.02 -20.49 -4.78
C LYS A 60 -2.98 -19.11 -5.41
N ILE A 61 -3.25 -18.05 -4.64
CA ILE A 61 -3.03 -16.67 -5.11
C ILE A 61 -1.54 -16.45 -5.35
N TYR A 62 -0.68 -16.90 -4.43
CA TYR A 62 0.76 -16.81 -4.56
C TYR A 62 1.25 -17.54 -5.83
N ASP A 63 0.88 -18.78 -6.04
CA ASP A 63 1.30 -19.59 -7.19
C ASP A 63 0.93 -18.94 -8.55
N ASN A 64 -0.23 -18.29 -8.59
CA ASN A 64 -0.69 -17.63 -9.79
C ASN A 64 -0.05 -16.25 -9.99
N ALA A 65 0.03 -15.44 -8.92
CA ALA A 65 0.46 -14.06 -9.02
C ALA A 65 1.99 -13.91 -9.09
N SER A 66 2.75 -14.79 -8.43
CA SER A 66 4.22 -14.73 -8.40
C SER A 66 4.85 -14.76 -9.79
N LYS A 67 4.23 -15.45 -10.75
CA LYS A 67 4.71 -15.50 -12.13
C LYS A 67 4.52 -14.20 -12.90
N ALA A 68 3.56 -13.38 -12.49
CA ALA A 68 3.32 -12.07 -13.07
C ALA A 68 4.19 -10.97 -12.46
N VAL A 69 4.68 -11.18 -11.22
CA VAL A 69 5.49 -10.21 -10.50
C VAL A 69 6.96 -10.33 -10.90
N VAL A 70 7.59 -9.20 -11.15
CA VAL A 70 8.97 -9.13 -11.62
C VAL A 70 9.80 -8.23 -10.71
N GLU A 71 11.10 -8.49 -10.64
CA GLU A 71 12.08 -7.56 -10.11
C GLU A 71 12.50 -6.56 -11.18
N ILE A 72 12.69 -5.31 -10.78
CA ILE A 72 13.19 -4.24 -11.64
C ILE A 72 14.48 -3.71 -11.03
N ALA A 73 15.55 -3.75 -11.82
CA ALA A 73 16.84 -3.14 -11.50
C ALA A 73 17.11 -2.00 -12.48
N ALA A 74 17.17 -0.77 -11.96
CA ALA A 74 17.40 0.45 -12.73
C ALA A 74 18.79 1.02 -12.40
N ARG A 75 19.64 1.20 -13.40
CA ARG A 75 21.03 1.68 -13.24
C ARG A 75 21.17 3.09 -13.75
N GLY A 76 22.00 3.89 -13.08
CA GLY A 76 22.30 5.27 -13.48
C GLY A 76 21.22 6.29 -13.09
N GLY A 77 20.22 5.89 -12.28
CA GLY A 77 19.13 6.76 -11.84
C GLY A 77 19.42 7.48 -10.53
N SER A 78 18.60 8.48 -10.22
CA SER A 78 18.57 9.21 -8.94
C SER A 78 17.73 8.52 -7.88
N GLY A 79 17.34 7.25 -8.07
CA GLY A 79 16.43 6.50 -7.20
C GLY A 79 16.99 6.17 -5.81
N PHE A 80 16.13 5.72 -4.94
CA PHE A 80 16.41 5.33 -3.56
C PHE A 80 17.42 4.18 -3.49
N GLY A 81 18.69 4.48 -3.26
CA GLY A 81 19.73 3.47 -3.09
C GLY A 81 21.08 4.13 -3.07
N GLY A 82 21.54 4.47 -1.87
CA GLY A 82 22.85 5.08 -1.66
C GLY A 82 23.97 4.31 -2.34
N SER A 83 24.94 5.05 -2.82
CA SER A 83 26.33 4.71 -3.19
C SER A 83 26.61 3.79 -4.37
N GLN A 84 25.68 3.20 -5.11
CA GLN A 84 25.98 2.44 -6.32
C GLN A 84 25.13 2.73 -7.56
N ASN A 85 24.47 3.86 -7.69
CA ASN A 85 23.67 4.23 -8.88
C ASN A 85 22.70 3.13 -9.38
N THR A 86 22.16 2.29 -8.49
CA THR A 86 21.22 1.23 -8.83
C THR A 86 20.01 1.34 -7.92
N ALA A 87 18.82 1.56 -8.49
CA ALA A 87 17.54 1.44 -7.80
C ALA A 87 16.96 0.05 -8.03
N GLN A 88 16.31 -0.51 -7.03
CA GLN A 88 15.61 -1.78 -7.12
C GLN A 88 14.15 -1.60 -6.68
N GLY A 89 13.27 -2.30 -7.35
CA GLY A 89 11.84 -2.35 -7.05
C GLY A 89 11.18 -3.55 -7.69
N SER A 90 9.88 -3.57 -7.65
CA SER A 90 9.05 -4.58 -8.27
C SER A 90 8.19 -3.99 -9.38
N GLY A 91 7.62 -4.86 -10.18
CA GLY A 91 6.59 -4.55 -11.15
C GLY A 91 5.72 -5.77 -11.38
N PHE A 92 4.71 -5.63 -12.21
CA PHE A 92 3.91 -6.76 -12.64
C PHE A 92 3.43 -6.62 -14.07
N VAL A 93 3.28 -7.75 -14.75
CA VAL A 93 2.81 -7.85 -16.13
C VAL A 93 1.32 -7.49 -16.18
N VAL A 94 0.93 -6.61 -17.11
CA VAL A 94 -0.46 -6.15 -17.28
C VAL A 94 -1.10 -6.60 -18.59
N ASP A 95 -0.30 -7.05 -19.57
CA ASP A 95 -0.81 -7.59 -20.82
C ASP A 95 0.16 -8.60 -21.47
N GLU A 96 -0.30 -9.26 -22.52
CA GLU A 96 0.47 -10.23 -23.32
C GLU A 96 1.44 -9.56 -24.32
N LYS A 97 1.56 -8.24 -24.31
CA LYS A 97 2.47 -7.48 -25.18
C LYS A 97 3.77 -7.08 -24.49
N GLY A 98 3.91 -7.49 -23.21
CA GLY A 98 5.11 -7.24 -22.42
C GLY A 98 5.11 -5.91 -21.68
N HIS A 99 3.93 -5.29 -21.48
CA HIS A 99 3.85 -4.12 -20.62
C HIS A 99 3.87 -4.52 -19.15
N ILE A 100 4.68 -3.78 -18.38
CA ILE A 100 4.89 -3.97 -16.95
C ILE A 100 4.64 -2.64 -16.26
N VAL A 101 3.84 -2.66 -15.20
CA VAL A 101 3.59 -1.51 -14.32
C VAL A 101 4.55 -1.53 -13.16
N THR A 102 5.04 -0.36 -12.78
CA THR A 102 5.90 -0.12 -11.61
C THR A 102 5.72 1.32 -11.11
N ASN A 103 6.42 1.69 -10.04
CA ASN A 103 6.49 3.08 -9.62
C ASN A 103 7.48 3.89 -10.47
N GLN A 104 7.17 5.19 -10.64
CA GLN A 104 8.02 6.12 -11.37
C GLN A 104 9.37 6.30 -10.70
N HIS A 105 9.41 6.42 -9.36
CA HIS A 105 10.65 6.60 -8.61
C HIS A 105 11.64 5.42 -8.76
N VAL A 106 11.15 4.20 -9.05
CA VAL A 106 12.01 3.01 -9.30
C VAL A 106 12.84 3.19 -10.56
N VAL A 107 12.29 3.85 -11.57
CA VAL A 107 12.93 4.00 -12.90
C VAL A 107 13.43 5.41 -13.20
N ALA A 108 13.26 6.35 -12.27
CA ALA A 108 13.58 7.76 -12.45
C ALA A 108 15.06 7.97 -12.79
N GLY A 109 15.31 8.60 -13.94
CA GLY A 109 16.67 8.94 -14.40
C GLY A 109 17.56 7.74 -14.74
N ALA A 110 17.00 6.53 -14.84
CA ALA A 110 17.76 5.35 -15.21
C ALA A 110 18.31 5.43 -16.63
N SER A 111 19.57 5.03 -16.81
CA SER A 111 20.20 4.89 -18.13
C SER A 111 19.97 3.50 -18.72
N SER A 112 19.72 2.50 -17.90
CA SER A 112 19.35 1.15 -18.29
C SER A 112 18.47 0.49 -17.24
N ILE A 113 17.51 -0.33 -17.71
CA ILE A 113 16.57 -1.05 -16.86
C ILE A 113 16.62 -2.52 -17.27
N SER A 114 16.74 -3.42 -16.28
CA SER A 114 16.57 -4.85 -16.47
C SER A 114 15.40 -5.34 -15.62
N VAL A 115 14.71 -6.35 -16.13
CA VAL A 115 13.55 -7.00 -15.51
C VAL A 115 13.87 -8.48 -15.37
N SER A 116 13.79 -8.99 -14.13
CA SER A 116 14.01 -10.40 -13.82
C SER A 116 12.67 -11.08 -13.54
N PHE A 117 12.42 -12.19 -14.23
CA PHE A 117 11.20 -12.98 -14.11
C PHE A 117 11.39 -14.14 -13.13
N TRP A 118 10.26 -14.72 -12.68
CA TRP A 118 10.17 -15.83 -11.74
C TRP A 118 11.03 -17.04 -12.08
N ASN A 119 11.34 -17.28 -13.35
CA ASN A 119 12.17 -18.40 -13.83
C ASN A 119 13.66 -18.04 -13.98
N GLY A 120 14.09 -16.88 -13.50
CA GLY A 120 15.47 -16.39 -13.59
C GLY A 120 15.82 -15.73 -14.94
N ALA A 121 14.88 -15.60 -15.88
CA ALA A 121 15.14 -14.88 -17.12
C ALA A 121 15.26 -13.38 -16.83
N GLU A 122 16.35 -12.76 -17.28
CA GLU A 122 16.59 -11.32 -17.19
C GLU A 122 16.52 -10.71 -18.59
N LEU A 123 15.69 -9.68 -18.75
CA LEU A 123 15.46 -8.98 -20.01
C LEU A 123 15.68 -7.48 -19.84
N ALA A 124 16.22 -6.83 -20.88
CA ALA A 124 16.24 -5.38 -20.94
C ALA A 124 14.81 -4.84 -21.12
N ALA A 125 14.53 -3.73 -20.44
CA ALA A 125 13.24 -3.06 -20.53
C ALA A 125 13.41 -1.62 -21.04
N GLU A 126 12.41 -1.17 -21.79
CA GLU A 126 12.29 0.20 -22.25
C GLU A 126 11.17 0.90 -21.49
N VAL A 127 11.36 2.20 -21.17
CA VAL A 127 10.31 3.02 -20.57
C VAL A 127 9.33 3.42 -21.67
N VAL A 128 8.07 2.98 -21.57
CA VAL A 128 6.98 3.42 -22.45
C VAL A 128 6.55 4.82 -22.10
N GLY A 129 6.42 5.10 -20.80
CA GLY A 129 6.09 6.41 -20.27
C GLY A 129 6.07 6.42 -18.75
N THR A 130 6.07 7.62 -18.19
CA THR A 130 6.05 7.85 -16.74
C THR A 130 5.07 8.94 -16.37
N ASP A 131 4.48 8.83 -15.19
CA ASP A 131 3.68 9.87 -14.58
C ASP A 131 4.19 10.16 -13.16
N PRO A 132 5.02 11.21 -13.01
CA PRO A 132 5.51 11.61 -11.69
C PRO A 132 4.42 12.01 -10.71
N SER A 133 3.28 12.54 -11.19
CA SER A 133 2.18 13.02 -10.34
C SER A 133 1.50 11.89 -9.58
N THR A 134 1.45 10.70 -10.15
CA THR A 134 0.87 9.50 -9.54
C THR A 134 1.91 8.47 -9.12
N ASP A 135 3.20 8.78 -9.34
CA ASP A 135 4.32 7.85 -9.11
C ASP A 135 4.17 6.51 -9.85
N LEU A 136 3.70 6.54 -11.10
CA LEU A 136 3.52 5.37 -11.94
C LEU A 136 4.42 5.41 -13.17
N ALA A 137 4.84 4.23 -13.62
CA ALA A 137 5.58 4.04 -14.87
C ALA A 137 5.11 2.76 -15.57
N VAL A 138 5.21 2.78 -16.90
CA VAL A 138 5.02 1.60 -17.74
C VAL A 138 6.32 1.29 -18.44
N LEU A 139 6.76 0.05 -18.30
CA LEU A 139 7.91 -0.52 -19.02
C LEU A 139 7.41 -1.48 -20.09
N ARG A 140 8.26 -1.74 -21.08
CA ARG A 140 8.05 -2.78 -22.08
C ARG A 140 9.27 -3.68 -22.17
N VAL A 141 9.01 -4.98 -22.22
CA VAL A 141 10.01 -6.02 -22.48
C VAL A 141 9.64 -6.79 -23.76
N ASP A 142 10.65 -7.24 -24.48
CA ASP A 142 10.49 -8.20 -25.58
C ASP A 142 10.64 -9.62 -25.01
N ALA A 143 9.53 -10.15 -24.54
CA ALA A 143 9.47 -11.44 -23.86
C ALA A 143 8.59 -12.44 -24.63
N SER A 144 8.94 -13.73 -24.50
CA SER A 144 8.06 -14.78 -25.00
C SER A 144 6.74 -14.80 -24.22
N ARG A 145 5.63 -15.16 -24.87
CA ARG A 145 4.31 -15.24 -24.27
C ARG A 145 4.28 -16.14 -23.03
N ALA A 146 5.16 -17.14 -22.94
CA ALA A 146 5.26 -18.04 -21.78
C ALA A 146 5.72 -17.36 -20.48
N LEU A 147 6.33 -16.17 -20.59
CA LEU A 147 6.73 -15.34 -19.44
C LEU A 147 5.69 -14.29 -19.07
N LEU A 148 4.71 -14.06 -19.94
CA LEU A 148 3.74 -12.97 -19.80
C LEU A 148 2.41 -13.51 -19.25
N GLU A 149 2.30 -13.61 -17.93
CA GLU A 149 1.06 -13.97 -17.23
C GLU A 149 0.44 -12.69 -16.62
N PRO A 150 -0.48 -11.97 -17.33
CA PRO A 150 -0.96 -10.68 -16.84
C PRO A 150 -1.92 -10.81 -15.67
N LEU A 151 -1.78 -9.93 -14.66
CA LEU A 151 -2.73 -9.79 -13.58
C LEU A 151 -3.98 -9.01 -14.02
N ARG A 152 -5.11 -9.35 -13.44
CA ARG A 152 -6.38 -8.66 -13.67
C ARG A 152 -6.61 -7.57 -12.63
N PHE A 153 -7.06 -6.41 -13.06
CA PHE A 153 -7.47 -5.34 -12.15
C PHE A 153 -8.87 -5.60 -11.58
N ALA A 154 -9.03 -5.32 -10.28
CA ALA A 154 -10.32 -5.16 -9.65
C ALA A 154 -10.80 -3.70 -9.77
N ASP A 155 -12.00 -3.43 -9.34
CA ASP A 155 -12.52 -2.08 -9.15
C ASP A 155 -12.18 -1.61 -7.72
N SER A 156 -11.26 -0.64 -7.60
CA SER A 156 -10.84 -0.12 -6.30
C SER A 156 -11.89 0.73 -5.59
N SER A 157 -12.95 1.18 -6.28
CA SER A 157 -14.06 1.88 -5.64
C SER A 157 -14.95 0.96 -4.79
N ALA A 158 -14.85 -0.35 -5.00
CA ALA A 158 -15.56 -1.37 -4.22
C ALA A 158 -14.76 -1.92 -3.03
N VAL A 159 -13.57 -1.38 -2.78
CA VAL A 159 -12.71 -1.80 -1.66
C VAL A 159 -13.22 -1.16 -0.38
N GLU A 160 -13.29 -1.94 0.70
CA GLU A 160 -13.74 -1.50 2.00
C GLU A 160 -12.63 -1.64 3.06
N VAL A 161 -12.70 -0.81 4.10
CA VAL A 161 -11.80 -0.93 5.27
C VAL A 161 -12.07 -2.26 5.97
N GLY A 162 -11.00 -3.03 6.21
CA GLY A 162 -11.09 -4.39 6.75
C GLY A 162 -10.95 -5.49 5.70
N ASP A 163 -11.00 -5.17 4.40
CA ASP A 163 -10.74 -6.14 3.34
C ASP A 163 -9.34 -6.74 3.47
N GLN A 164 -9.24 -8.05 3.37
CA GLN A 164 -7.94 -8.74 3.38
C GLN A 164 -7.20 -8.51 2.07
N VAL A 165 -5.91 -8.22 2.20
CA VAL A 165 -5.04 -7.91 1.06
C VAL A 165 -3.71 -8.68 1.14
N LEU A 166 -3.09 -8.85 -0.01
CA LEU A 166 -1.77 -9.45 -0.19
C LEU A 166 -0.90 -8.47 -0.96
N ALA A 167 0.18 -7.99 -0.36
CA ALA A 167 1.17 -7.18 -1.04
C ALA A 167 2.29 -8.07 -1.58
N PHE A 168 2.52 -7.98 -2.88
CA PHE A 168 3.56 -8.74 -3.58
C PHE A 168 4.74 -7.87 -3.94
N GLY A 169 5.92 -8.49 -3.95
CA GLY A 169 7.14 -7.92 -4.47
C GLY A 169 8.15 -9.01 -4.82
N SER A 170 9.23 -8.63 -5.48
CA SER A 170 10.34 -9.51 -5.81
C SER A 170 11.66 -8.86 -5.37
N PRO A 171 11.87 -8.63 -4.05
CA PRO A 171 13.08 -8.01 -3.57
C PRO A 171 14.27 -8.98 -3.70
N PHE A 172 15.41 -8.48 -4.16
CA PHE A 172 16.72 -9.18 -4.18
C PHE A 172 16.79 -10.44 -5.05
N GLY A 173 15.95 -10.58 -6.09
CA GLY A 173 15.93 -11.79 -6.94
C GLY A 173 15.54 -13.05 -6.18
N LEU A 174 14.98 -12.91 -4.98
CA LEU A 174 14.38 -14.00 -4.22
C LEU A 174 12.96 -14.20 -4.75
N GLU A 175 12.63 -15.43 -5.10
CA GLU A 175 11.31 -15.84 -5.57
C GLU A 175 10.20 -15.19 -4.76
N GLY A 176 9.42 -14.34 -5.40
CA GLY A 176 8.22 -13.63 -4.95
C GLY A 176 7.98 -13.53 -3.44
N THR A 177 8.22 -12.37 -2.86
CA THR A 177 7.83 -12.09 -1.47
C THR A 177 6.36 -11.70 -1.43
N VAL A 178 5.60 -12.29 -0.51
CA VAL A 178 4.22 -11.92 -0.23
C VAL A 178 4.06 -11.58 1.25
N THR A 179 3.37 -10.49 1.53
CA THR A 179 2.93 -10.13 2.89
C THR A 179 1.41 -9.99 2.89
N SER A 180 0.78 -10.29 4.03
CA SER A 180 -0.67 -10.21 4.18
C SER A 180 -1.06 -9.19 5.23
N GLY A 181 -2.20 -8.56 5.03
CA GLY A 181 -2.78 -7.58 5.93
C GLY A 181 -4.21 -7.28 5.55
N ILE A 182 -4.67 -6.09 5.96
CA ILE A 182 -5.99 -5.57 5.62
C ILE A 182 -5.88 -4.17 5.03
N VAL A 183 -6.94 -3.70 4.41
CA VAL A 183 -7.14 -2.29 4.14
C VAL A 183 -7.39 -1.59 5.47
N SER A 184 -6.47 -0.76 5.91
CA SER A 184 -6.54 -0.04 7.20
C SER A 184 -7.32 1.26 7.08
N ALA A 185 -7.23 1.94 5.94
CA ALA A 185 -7.98 3.16 5.62
C ALA A 185 -8.02 3.40 4.12
N LEU A 186 -8.94 4.26 3.68
CA LEU A 186 -9.09 4.71 2.30
C LEU A 186 -8.96 6.23 2.24
N HIS A 187 -8.78 6.76 1.03
CA HIS A 187 -8.71 8.20 0.75
C HIS A 187 -7.62 8.90 1.56
N ARG A 188 -6.44 8.26 1.68
CA ARG A 188 -5.28 8.83 2.35
C ARG A 188 -4.42 9.65 1.38
N GLU A 189 -3.70 10.60 1.95
CA GLU A 189 -2.68 11.37 1.26
C GLU A 189 -1.32 10.75 1.55
N MET A 190 -0.47 10.66 0.54
CA MET A 190 0.94 10.34 0.72
C MET A 190 1.82 11.27 -0.12
N THR A 191 2.99 11.60 0.37
CA THR A 191 3.99 12.31 -0.42
C THR A 191 4.91 11.29 -1.06
N ALA A 192 4.88 11.18 -2.39
CA ALA A 192 5.76 10.28 -3.11
C ALA A 192 7.23 10.69 -2.95
N PRO A 193 8.20 9.78 -3.18
CA PRO A 193 9.63 10.07 -3.10
C PRO A 193 10.10 11.23 -3.99
N ASN A 194 9.40 11.49 -5.06
CA ASN A 194 9.61 12.61 -5.98
C ASN A 194 8.98 13.93 -5.49
N THR A 195 8.47 13.98 -4.25
CA THR A 195 7.81 15.13 -3.60
C THR A 195 6.41 15.49 -4.09
N TYR A 196 5.82 14.75 -5.01
CA TYR A 196 4.41 14.90 -5.38
C TYR A 196 3.49 14.37 -4.30
N LEU A 197 2.41 15.11 -4.04
CA LEU A 197 1.34 14.66 -3.17
C LEU A 197 0.38 13.78 -3.98
N ILE A 198 0.29 12.51 -3.62
CA ILE A 198 -0.67 11.57 -4.18
C ILE A 198 -1.85 11.52 -3.22
N THR A 199 -3.02 11.84 -3.72
CA THR A 199 -4.28 11.78 -3.00
C THR A 199 -4.99 10.45 -3.27
N ASP A 200 -5.98 10.11 -2.45
CA ASP A 200 -6.82 8.93 -2.66
C ASP A 200 -6.05 7.60 -2.62
N THR A 201 -5.09 7.45 -1.69
CA THR A 201 -4.37 6.18 -1.56
C THR A 201 -5.08 5.19 -0.63
N ILE A 202 -4.81 3.89 -0.84
CA ILE A 202 -5.22 2.80 0.03
C ILE A 202 -4.13 2.62 1.09
N GLN A 203 -4.50 2.73 2.38
CA GLN A 203 -3.61 2.41 3.49
C GLN A 203 -3.78 0.94 3.88
N THR A 204 -2.66 0.23 4.13
CA THR A 204 -2.65 -1.18 4.56
C THR A 204 -1.61 -1.41 5.65
N ASP A 205 -1.85 -2.41 6.50
CA ASP A 205 -0.88 -2.95 7.45
C ASP A 205 -0.10 -4.16 6.91
N ALA A 206 -0.41 -4.61 5.68
CA ALA A 206 0.46 -5.53 4.97
C ALA A 206 1.88 -4.93 4.88
N ALA A 207 2.90 -5.69 5.28
CA ALA A 207 4.26 -5.16 5.34
C ALA A 207 4.76 -4.78 3.95
N ILE A 208 4.84 -3.49 3.68
CA ILE A 208 5.49 -2.91 2.50
C ILE A 208 6.89 -2.46 2.93
N ASN A 209 7.90 -2.85 2.19
CA ASN A 209 9.30 -2.53 2.45
C ASN A 209 10.02 -2.24 1.14
N HIS A 210 11.28 -1.78 1.23
CA HIS A 210 12.15 -1.65 0.06
C HIS A 210 12.15 -2.94 -0.74
N GLY A 211 11.81 -2.85 -2.02
CA GLY A 211 11.69 -3.97 -2.94
C GLY A 211 10.24 -4.35 -3.29
N ASN A 212 9.24 -4.04 -2.47
CA ASN A 212 7.83 -4.26 -2.84
C ASN A 212 7.24 -3.09 -3.65
N SER A 213 7.88 -1.91 -3.63
CA SER A 213 7.44 -0.73 -4.39
C SER A 213 7.31 -1.05 -5.87
N GLY A 214 6.17 -0.71 -6.46
CA GLY A 214 5.80 -1.02 -7.84
C GLY A 214 5.14 -2.40 -8.02
N GLY A 215 5.21 -3.28 -7.02
CA GLY A 215 4.49 -4.55 -7.00
C GLY A 215 2.99 -4.39 -6.75
N PRO A 216 2.18 -5.41 -7.03
CA PRO A 216 0.73 -5.33 -6.87
C PRO A 216 0.28 -5.54 -5.42
N LEU A 217 -0.77 -4.81 -5.02
CA LEU A 217 -1.63 -5.12 -3.89
C LEU A 217 -2.84 -5.88 -4.42
N LEU A 218 -3.06 -7.11 -3.94
CA LEU A 218 -4.09 -8.01 -4.44
C LEU A 218 -5.21 -8.22 -3.42
N ASP A 219 -6.43 -8.43 -3.94
CA ASP A 219 -7.57 -8.91 -3.17
C ASP A 219 -7.53 -10.45 -2.98
N ARG A 220 -8.46 -11.00 -2.20
CA ARG A 220 -8.60 -12.45 -1.97
C ARG A 220 -8.99 -13.28 -3.19
N ARG A 221 -9.19 -12.65 -4.34
CA ARG A 221 -9.41 -13.30 -5.63
C ARG A 221 -8.19 -13.23 -6.54
N GLY A 222 -7.07 -12.68 -6.03
CA GLY A 222 -5.82 -12.48 -6.78
C GLY A 222 -5.91 -11.38 -7.84
N ARG A 223 -6.82 -10.40 -7.67
CA ARG A 223 -6.96 -9.26 -8.57
C ARG A 223 -6.27 -8.04 -7.96
N VAL A 224 -5.71 -7.21 -8.81
CA VAL A 224 -5.00 -5.98 -8.40
C VAL A 224 -6.01 -4.94 -7.93
N ILE A 225 -5.92 -4.52 -6.67
CA ILE A 225 -6.66 -3.39 -6.09
C ILE A 225 -5.79 -2.14 -5.98
N GLY A 226 -4.46 -2.26 -6.12
CA GLY A 226 -3.54 -1.14 -6.09
C GLY A 226 -2.11 -1.53 -6.46
N VAL A 227 -1.23 -0.51 -6.53
CA VAL A 227 0.22 -0.64 -6.69
C VAL A 227 0.88 -0.17 -5.41
N ASN A 228 1.68 -1.04 -4.79
CA ASN A 228 2.45 -0.72 -3.59
C ASN A 228 3.38 0.46 -3.89
N ALA A 229 3.33 1.53 -3.10
CA ALA A 229 4.12 2.72 -3.38
C ALA A 229 5.22 2.94 -2.34
N GLN A 230 4.84 3.21 -1.10
CA GLN A 230 5.82 3.47 -0.05
C GLN A 230 5.25 3.19 1.34
N ILE A 231 6.11 3.31 2.35
CA ILE A 231 5.77 3.26 3.77
C ILE A 231 5.90 4.65 4.40
N GLU A 232 5.09 4.93 5.39
CA GLU A 232 5.38 5.97 6.37
C GLU A 232 6.10 5.29 7.54
N SER A 233 7.36 5.62 7.77
CA SER A 233 8.20 4.94 8.76
C SER A 233 9.26 5.87 9.33
N GLU A 234 9.40 5.86 10.64
CA GLU A 234 10.50 6.51 11.37
C GLU A 234 11.74 5.61 11.43
N SER A 235 11.55 4.30 11.33
CA SER A 235 12.62 3.29 11.46
C SER A 235 13.31 2.93 10.13
N GLY A 236 12.70 3.28 8.98
CA GLY A 236 13.14 2.88 7.64
C GLY A 236 12.64 1.48 7.22
N GLY A 237 11.90 0.78 8.07
CA GLY A 237 11.20 -0.47 7.80
C GLY A 237 9.68 -0.31 7.94
N SER A 238 8.90 -1.36 7.72
CA SER A 238 7.44 -1.30 7.88
C SER A 238 7.05 -1.19 9.36
N ASP A 239 6.46 -0.06 9.74
CA ASP A 239 5.86 0.17 11.06
C ASP A 239 4.34 -0.13 11.06
N GLY A 240 3.85 -0.89 10.08
CA GLY A 240 2.45 -1.25 9.92
C GLY A 240 1.61 -0.19 9.18
N VAL A 241 2.26 0.78 8.52
CA VAL A 241 1.60 1.79 7.69
C VAL A 241 2.22 1.80 6.31
N GLY A 242 1.53 1.18 5.36
CA GLY A 242 1.88 1.15 3.96
C GLY A 242 0.79 1.78 3.10
N PHE A 243 1.17 2.28 1.92
CA PHE A 243 0.26 2.91 0.98
C PHE A 243 0.34 2.27 -0.40
N ALA A 244 -0.81 2.18 -1.07
CA ALA A 244 -0.91 1.72 -2.44
C ALA A 244 -1.75 2.68 -3.28
N ILE A 245 -1.36 2.86 -4.55
CA ILE A 245 -2.09 3.65 -5.54
C ILE A 245 -3.27 2.81 -6.03
N PRO A 246 -4.53 3.31 -5.96
CA PRO A 246 -5.72 2.53 -6.29
C PRO A 246 -5.74 2.02 -7.74
N SER A 247 -6.26 0.83 -7.95
CA SER A 247 -6.26 0.17 -9.28
C SER A 247 -7.03 0.94 -10.36
N ASN A 248 -8.07 1.70 -10.02
CA ASN A 248 -8.79 2.52 -10.99
C ASN A 248 -7.90 3.65 -11.52
N THR A 249 -7.14 4.31 -10.65
CA THR A 249 -6.11 5.30 -11.02
C THR A 249 -5.03 4.64 -11.87
N VAL A 250 -4.47 3.51 -11.41
CA VAL A 250 -3.46 2.76 -12.17
C VAL A 250 -3.93 2.44 -13.57
N ARG A 251 -5.14 1.88 -13.72
CA ARG A 251 -5.71 1.50 -15.02
C ARG A 251 -5.87 2.70 -15.96
N SER A 252 -6.33 3.85 -15.44
CA SER A 252 -6.48 5.08 -16.20
C SER A 252 -5.13 5.58 -16.74
N ILE A 253 -4.14 5.67 -15.84
CA ILE A 253 -2.79 6.14 -16.16
C ILE A 253 -2.07 5.20 -17.13
N VAL A 254 -2.06 3.90 -16.83
CA VAL A 254 -1.41 2.87 -17.67
C VAL A 254 -1.99 2.86 -19.10
N THR A 255 -3.32 3.03 -19.22
CA THR A 255 -3.96 3.09 -20.54
C THR A 255 -3.43 4.28 -21.36
N GLN A 256 -3.26 5.45 -20.75
CA GLN A 256 -2.74 6.64 -21.42
C GLN A 256 -1.25 6.46 -21.75
N LEU A 257 -0.44 5.98 -20.80
CA LEU A 257 1.00 5.75 -21.02
C LEU A 257 1.25 4.76 -22.17
N ILE A 258 0.48 3.67 -22.25
CA ILE A 258 0.60 2.70 -23.36
C ILE A 258 0.18 3.33 -24.69
N ALA A 259 -0.83 4.19 -24.71
CA ALA A 259 -1.37 4.77 -25.93
C ALA A 259 -0.52 5.91 -26.50
N THR A 260 0.01 6.78 -25.63
CA THR A 260 0.64 8.06 -26.03
C THR A 260 2.03 8.30 -25.44
N GLY A 261 2.45 7.49 -24.43
CA GLY A 261 3.68 7.71 -23.67
C GLY A 261 3.58 8.80 -22.59
N GLU A 262 2.46 9.51 -22.52
CA GLU A 262 2.25 10.66 -21.65
C GLU A 262 0.88 10.60 -20.99
N VAL A 263 0.74 11.23 -19.82
CA VAL A 263 -0.53 11.41 -19.11
C VAL A 263 -0.92 12.87 -19.12
N GLN A 264 -2.16 13.14 -19.48
CA GLN A 264 -2.71 14.49 -19.40
C GLN A 264 -3.58 14.61 -18.14
N HIS A 265 -3.09 15.36 -17.16
CA HIS A 265 -3.84 15.68 -15.95
C HIS A 265 -4.72 16.89 -16.14
N ALA A 266 -5.94 16.84 -15.60
CA ALA A 266 -6.81 17.99 -15.53
C ALA A 266 -6.22 19.07 -14.62
N TYR A 267 -6.54 20.31 -14.92
CA TYR A 267 -5.96 21.45 -14.23
C TYR A 267 -6.95 22.60 -14.09
N LEU A 268 -7.08 23.11 -12.87
CA LEU A 268 -7.91 24.27 -12.55
C LEU A 268 -7.11 25.59 -12.54
N GLY A 269 -5.89 25.56 -12.04
CA GLY A 269 -4.98 26.69 -12.01
C GLY A 269 -5.14 27.64 -10.84
N ILE A 270 -5.28 27.10 -9.64
CA ILE A 270 -5.36 27.84 -8.39
C ILE A 270 -4.26 27.43 -7.41
N ARG A 271 -3.95 28.30 -6.44
CA ARG A 271 -3.38 27.93 -5.14
C ARG A 271 -4.48 28.03 -4.11
N MET A 272 -4.45 27.18 -3.11
CA MET A 272 -5.55 27.01 -2.18
C MET A 272 -5.06 26.76 -0.75
N SER A 273 -5.94 27.03 0.21
CA SER A 273 -5.75 26.73 1.63
C SER A 273 -7.02 26.16 2.22
N ALA A 274 -6.89 25.17 3.10
CA ALA A 274 -8.03 24.61 3.81
C ALA A 274 -8.66 25.68 4.74
N VAL A 275 -9.99 25.72 4.75
CA VAL A 275 -10.78 26.56 5.66
C VAL A 275 -11.96 25.74 6.19
N PRO A 276 -12.61 26.15 7.30
CA PRO A 276 -13.82 25.48 7.74
C PRO A 276 -14.87 25.45 6.61
N HIS A 277 -15.36 24.24 6.28
CA HIS A 277 -16.39 24.00 5.27
C HIS A 277 -15.98 24.21 3.79
N GLY A 278 -14.71 24.10 3.45
CA GLY A 278 -14.29 24.19 2.05
C GLY A 278 -12.81 24.52 1.85
N VAL A 279 -12.51 25.05 0.67
CA VAL A 279 -11.15 25.41 0.25
C VAL A 279 -11.12 26.85 -0.24
N ALA A 280 -10.41 27.73 0.45
CA ALA A 280 -10.22 29.10 0.04
C ALA A 280 -9.19 29.21 -1.10
N ILE A 281 -9.48 29.97 -2.11
CA ILE A 281 -8.56 30.27 -3.20
C ILE A 281 -7.59 31.35 -2.73
N THR A 282 -6.31 31.03 -2.62
CA THR A 282 -5.26 32.00 -2.23
C THR A 282 -4.61 32.66 -3.41
N ASN A 283 -4.62 32.03 -4.58
CA ASN A 283 -4.12 32.60 -5.83
C ASN A 283 -4.86 32.00 -7.02
N VAL A 284 -5.05 32.80 -8.08
CA VAL A 284 -5.56 32.34 -9.38
C VAL A 284 -4.49 32.64 -10.41
N LEU A 285 -4.02 31.61 -11.10
CA LEU A 285 -2.96 31.76 -12.12
C LEU A 285 -3.54 32.33 -13.42
N ALA A 286 -2.83 33.30 -14.00
CA ALA A 286 -3.29 33.94 -15.21
C ALA A 286 -3.41 32.98 -16.40
N GLY A 287 -4.47 33.12 -17.20
CA GLY A 287 -4.71 32.30 -18.39
C GLY A 287 -5.29 30.88 -18.13
N THR A 288 -5.49 30.52 -16.87
CA THR A 288 -6.00 29.21 -16.48
C THR A 288 -7.54 29.12 -16.52
N PRO A 289 -8.12 27.91 -16.45
CA PRO A 289 -9.56 27.71 -16.30
C PRO A 289 -10.19 28.55 -15.17
N ALA A 290 -9.55 28.58 -14.01
CA ALA A 290 -10.01 29.36 -12.87
C ALA A 290 -10.11 30.87 -13.18
N ALA A 291 -9.10 31.40 -13.87
CA ALA A 291 -9.09 32.82 -14.27
C ALA A 291 -10.20 33.12 -15.30
N LYS A 292 -10.38 32.24 -16.29
CA LYS A 292 -11.43 32.34 -17.31
C LYS A 292 -12.84 32.28 -16.72
N ALA A 293 -13.04 31.42 -15.72
CA ALA A 293 -14.32 31.26 -15.01
C ALA A 293 -14.59 32.41 -14.02
N GLY A 294 -13.64 33.33 -13.80
CA GLY A 294 -13.81 34.46 -12.91
C GLY A 294 -13.77 34.12 -11.42
N LEU A 295 -13.04 33.03 -11.07
CA LEU A 295 -12.70 32.69 -9.69
C LEU A 295 -11.81 33.78 -9.10
N ARG A 296 -12.01 34.12 -7.82
CA ARG A 296 -11.35 35.25 -7.15
C ARG A 296 -10.47 34.77 -6.01
N PRO A 297 -9.19 35.17 -5.96
CA PRO A 297 -8.32 34.85 -4.83
C PRO A 297 -8.72 35.65 -3.59
N ALA A 298 -8.31 35.18 -2.43
CA ALA A 298 -8.41 35.92 -1.17
C ALA A 298 -7.72 37.29 -1.29
N THR A 299 -8.28 38.29 -0.65
CA THR A 299 -7.78 39.67 -0.67
C THR A 299 -7.05 40.07 0.61
N GLY A 300 -7.12 39.23 1.65
CA GLY A 300 -6.48 39.45 2.94
C GLY A 300 -6.36 38.16 3.73
N SER A 301 -5.87 38.26 4.96
CA SER A 301 -5.82 37.17 5.92
C SER A 301 -6.15 37.68 7.32
N GLU A 302 -6.66 36.80 8.17
CA GLU A 302 -6.89 37.04 9.59
C GLU A 302 -6.28 35.90 10.42
N ILE A 303 -5.92 36.17 11.67
CA ILE A 303 -5.43 35.16 12.59
C ILE A 303 -6.61 34.68 13.45
N VAL A 304 -6.98 33.40 13.28
CA VAL A 304 -8.01 32.73 14.06
C VAL A 304 -7.38 31.54 14.76
N ASP A 305 -7.46 31.47 16.09
CA ASP A 305 -6.85 30.41 16.91
C ASP A 305 -5.35 30.19 16.65
N GLY A 306 -4.61 31.29 16.35
CA GLY A 306 -3.17 31.25 16.07
C GLY A 306 -2.80 30.76 14.67
N GLN A 307 -3.80 30.50 13.82
CA GLN A 307 -3.60 30.13 12.40
C GLN A 307 -4.02 31.26 11.48
N GLU A 308 -3.20 31.52 10.45
CA GLU A 308 -3.51 32.48 9.41
C GLU A 308 -4.56 31.88 8.47
N ARG A 309 -5.70 32.55 8.34
CA ARG A 309 -6.81 32.16 7.46
C ARG A 309 -7.01 33.19 6.36
N PRO A 310 -7.14 32.78 5.09
CA PRO A 310 -7.47 33.67 3.99
C PRO A 310 -8.86 34.29 4.20
N THR A 311 -9.01 35.56 3.88
CA THR A 311 -10.27 36.31 3.93
C THR A 311 -10.56 37.02 2.63
N GLY A 312 -11.84 37.17 2.32
CA GLY A 312 -12.28 37.67 1.01
C GLY A 312 -12.03 36.61 -0.09
N GLY A 313 -12.47 36.93 -1.30
CA GLY A 313 -12.37 35.96 -2.41
C GLY A 313 -13.36 34.81 -2.33
N ASP A 314 -13.05 33.74 -3.01
CA ASP A 314 -13.93 32.58 -3.16
C ASP A 314 -13.47 31.42 -2.29
N VAL A 315 -14.46 30.73 -1.70
CA VAL A 315 -14.26 29.43 -1.03
C VAL A 315 -15.00 28.36 -1.84
N ILE A 316 -14.28 27.39 -2.39
CA ILE A 316 -14.88 26.23 -3.10
C ILE A 316 -15.49 25.31 -2.07
N VAL A 317 -16.76 24.98 -2.23
CA VAL A 317 -17.53 24.12 -1.31
C VAL A 317 -18.11 22.88 -1.97
N GLU A 318 -18.23 22.88 -3.32
CA GLU A 318 -18.64 21.72 -4.11
C GLU A 318 -17.90 21.74 -5.45
N PHE A 319 -17.59 20.56 -5.96
CA PHE A 319 -16.99 20.35 -7.27
C PHE A 319 -17.74 19.19 -7.94
N ASP A 320 -18.34 19.46 -9.09
CA ASP A 320 -19.21 18.54 -9.84
C ASP A 320 -20.28 17.84 -9.00
N GLY A 321 -20.91 18.59 -8.08
CA GLY A 321 -21.98 18.10 -7.18
C GLY A 321 -21.48 17.42 -5.91
N GLU A 322 -20.18 17.15 -5.78
CA GLU A 322 -19.59 16.56 -4.59
C GLU A 322 -19.06 17.64 -3.62
N LYS A 323 -19.24 17.42 -2.32
CA LYS A 323 -18.75 18.36 -1.30
C LYS A 323 -17.24 18.37 -1.24
N VAL A 324 -16.66 19.56 -1.28
CA VAL A 324 -15.24 19.80 -1.06
C VAL A 324 -15.01 20.15 0.41
N THR A 325 -14.36 19.24 1.15
CA THR A 325 -14.08 19.40 2.58
C THR A 325 -12.61 19.68 2.89
N SER A 326 -11.70 19.45 1.94
CA SER A 326 -10.27 19.65 2.09
C SER A 326 -9.61 19.98 0.75
N ALA A 327 -8.38 20.48 0.79
CA ALA A 327 -7.57 20.71 -0.40
C ALA A 327 -7.32 19.39 -1.19
N ALA A 328 -7.09 18.30 -0.47
CA ALA A 328 -6.93 16.99 -1.08
C ALA A 328 -8.21 16.48 -1.76
N ALA A 329 -9.38 16.70 -1.14
CA ALA A 329 -10.66 16.34 -1.77
C ALA A 329 -10.86 17.09 -3.09
N LEU A 330 -10.52 18.39 -3.14
CA LEU A 330 -10.58 19.15 -4.39
C LEU A 330 -9.56 18.66 -5.41
N GLN A 331 -8.33 18.37 -4.98
CA GLN A 331 -7.29 17.86 -5.88
C GLN A 331 -7.72 16.51 -6.48
N SER A 332 -8.20 15.58 -5.64
CA SER A 332 -8.70 14.28 -6.07
C SER A 332 -9.88 14.41 -7.04
N ALA A 333 -10.81 15.32 -6.76
CA ALA A 333 -11.93 15.58 -7.66
C ALA A 333 -11.45 16.09 -9.04
N VAL A 334 -10.50 17.03 -9.06
CA VAL A 334 -9.91 17.53 -10.33
C VAL A 334 -9.15 16.42 -11.07
N ASP A 335 -8.34 15.61 -10.35
CA ASP A 335 -7.55 14.51 -10.93
C ASP A 335 -8.45 13.35 -11.47
N GLY A 336 -9.69 13.24 -10.99
CA GLY A 336 -10.71 12.32 -11.51
C GLY A 336 -11.28 12.70 -12.88
N HIS A 337 -11.06 13.93 -13.34
CA HIS A 337 -11.56 14.45 -14.61
C HIS A 337 -10.48 14.48 -15.69
N ARG A 338 -10.91 14.71 -16.92
CA ARG A 338 -10.01 14.86 -18.08
C ARG A 338 -9.91 16.33 -18.52
N PRO A 339 -8.78 16.75 -19.08
CA PRO A 339 -8.71 18.05 -19.76
C PRO A 339 -9.79 18.19 -20.85
N GLY A 340 -10.41 19.37 -20.92
CA GLY A 340 -11.52 19.68 -21.82
C GLY A 340 -12.91 19.35 -21.24
N GLU A 341 -13.00 18.64 -20.13
CA GLU A 341 -14.29 18.44 -19.43
C GLU A 341 -14.75 19.74 -18.77
N THR A 342 -16.05 20.01 -18.84
CA THR A 342 -16.68 21.14 -18.15
C THR A 342 -17.33 20.64 -16.87
N VAL A 343 -16.94 21.23 -15.73
CA VAL A 343 -17.38 20.86 -14.40
C VAL A 343 -18.08 22.03 -13.71
N ALA A 344 -19.06 21.74 -12.86
CA ALA A 344 -19.74 22.73 -12.06
C ALA A 344 -19.01 22.96 -10.73
N ILE A 345 -18.53 24.16 -10.47
CA ILE A 345 -17.89 24.51 -9.20
C ILE A 345 -18.79 25.44 -8.40
N THR A 346 -19.24 25.00 -7.21
CA THR A 346 -20.00 25.84 -6.29
C THR A 346 -19.04 26.52 -5.30
N ILE A 347 -19.10 27.84 -5.27
CA ILE A 347 -18.30 28.71 -4.40
C ILE A 347 -19.17 29.47 -3.41
N LEU A 348 -18.58 29.83 -2.29
CA LEU A 348 -19.07 30.91 -1.41
C LEU A 348 -18.31 32.19 -1.73
N ARG A 349 -19.04 33.23 -2.15
CA ARG A 349 -18.53 34.57 -2.40
C ARG A 349 -19.40 35.57 -1.64
N ASP A 350 -18.80 36.38 -0.78
CA ASP A 350 -19.51 37.35 0.07
C ASP A 350 -20.70 36.72 0.84
N GLY A 351 -20.53 35.48 1.32
CA GLY A 351 -21.54 34.73 2.05
C GLY A 351 -22.64 34.10 1.19
N SER A 352 -22.65 34.32 -0.12
CA SER A 352 -23.63 33.76 -1.05
C SER A 352 -23.06 32.62 -1.88
N ARG A 353 -23.87 31.61 -2.18
CA ARG A 353 -23.48 30.50 -3.07
C ARG A 353 -23.63 30.92 -4.53
N HIS A 354 -22.62 30.61 -5.32
CA HIS A 354 -22.61 30.76 -6.77
C HIS A 354 -22.06 29.48 -7.41
N THR A 355 -22.67 29.07 -8.50
CA THR A 355 -22.15 27.94 -9.30
C THR A 355 -21.58 28.47 -10.61
N LEU A 356 -20.36 28.05 -10.94
CA LEU A 356 -19.64 28.43 -12.14
C LEU A 356 -19.32 27.17 -12.95
N GLU A 357 -19.54 27.26 -14.26
CA GLU A 357 -19.10 26.22 -15.20
C GLU A 357 -17.63 26.49 -15.56
N VAL A 358 -16.78 25.48 -15.44
CA VAL A 358 -15.34 25.59 -15.66
C VAL A 358 -14.86 24.48 -16.58
N GLU A 359 -14.33 24.83 -17.74
CA GLU A 359 -13.66 23.89 -18.65
C GLU A 359 -12.23 23.66 -18.16
N LEU A 360 -11.90 22.43 -17.73
CA LEU A 360 -10.58 22.07 -17.24
C LEU A 360 -9.56 22.05 -18.38
N ALA A 361 -8.33 22.51 -18.11
CA ALA A 361 -7.22 22.47 -19.08
C ALA A 361 -6.25 21.31 -18.79
N VAL A 362 -5.30 21.10 -19.70
CA VAL A 362 -4.12 20.25 -19.42
C VAL A 362 -3.23 20.97 -18.41
N ARG A 363 -2.74 20.23 -17.41
CA ARG A 363 -1.73 20.72 -16.47
C ARG A 363 -0.43 21.02 -17.25
N PRO A 364 0.15 22.23 -17.11
CA PRO A 364 1.37 22.59 -17.81
C PRO A 364 2.61 21.82 -17.35
#